data_de37142b15f9506be58bb9fc03fb355e
#
_entry.id   de37142b15f9506be58bb9fc03fb355e
#
_cell.length_a   1.000
_cell.length_b   1.000
_cell.length_c   1.000
_cell.angle_alpha   90.00
_cell.angle_beta   90.00
_cell.angle_gamma   90.00
#
_symmetry.space_group_name_H-M   'P 1'
#
loop_
_entity.id
_entity.type
_entity.pdbx_description
1 polymer ?
#
loop_
_entity_poly.entity_id
_entity_poly.type
_entity_poly.pdbx_seq_one_letter_code
_entity_poly.pdbx_strand_id
1 'polypeptide(L)'
;YEIGVRLVGSEMCIRDSRETGSDAMKQEYESFMRITPCKTCKGQRLKKESLAVTVADKNIYEVTNLSIEKLKAFLADMQLSEQQQLIGRQILKEIRARVSFLSDVGLDYLSLGRATGTLSGGEAQRIRLATQIGSGLVGVAYILDEPSIGLHQRDNDRLLGSLMKLRDLGNSLIVVEHDEDTMRAADCIVDIGP
;
A
#
# COMPACT_ATOMS: atom_id res chain seq x y z
N TYR A 1 -5.05 -16.50 16.30
CA TYR A 1 -5.14 -15.22 15.58
C TYR A 1 -6.58 -15.08 15.13
N GLU A 2 -7.37 -14.26 15.83
CA GLU A 2 -8.72 -13.94 15.38
C GLU A 2 -8.64 -13.00 14.20
N ILE A 3 -9.08 -13.47 13.05
CA ILE A 3 -9.20 -12.64 11.84
C ILE A 3 -10.31 -11.62 12.12
N GLY A 4 -10.04 -10.33 11.95
CA GLY A 4 -11.00 -9.24 12.18
C GLY A 4 -12.25 -9.31 11.29
N VAL A 5 -12.25 -10.24 10.35
CA VAL A 5 -13.35 -10.57 9.44
C VAL A 5 -13.53 -12.08 9.46
N ARG A 6 -14.77 -12.56 9.59
CA ARG A 6 -15.09 -13.98 9.61
C ARG A 6 -15.91 -14.35 8.37
N LEU A 7 -15.52 -15.44 7.72
CA LEU A 7 -16.37 -16.09 6.72
C LEU A 7 -17.55 -16.76 7.42
N VAL A 8 -18.76 -16.46 6.99
CA VAL A 8 -20.00 -17.09 7.47
C VAL A 8 -20.60 -17.86 6.32
N GLY A 9 -20.64 -19.17 6.46
CA GLY A 9 -21.26 -20.13 5.56
C GLY A 9 -21.59 -21.38 6.36
N SER A 10 -22.16 -22.40 5.74
CA SER A 10 -22.24 -23.70 6.40
C SER A 10 -20.81 -24.23 6.65
N GLU A 11 -20.59 -24.92 7.78
CA GLU A 11 -19.26 -25.50 8.07
C GLU A 11 -18.79 -26.44 6.94
N MET A 12 -19.73 -27.10 6.27
CA MET A 12 -19.49 -27.96 5.12
C MET A 12 -18.91 -27.16 3.95
N CYS A 13 -19.52 -26.04 3.53
CA CYS A 13 -19.00 -25.20 2.44
C CYS A 13 -17.60 -24.64 2.75
N ILE A 14 -17.33 -24.28 4.01
CA ILE A 14 -16.01 -23.76 4.43
C ILE A 14 -14.95 -24.86 4.33
N ARG A 15 -15.29 -26.08 4.73
CA ARG A 15 -14.41 -27.24 4.62
C ARG A 15 -14.15 -27.60 3.16
N ASP A 16 -15.21 -27.72 2.36
CA ASP A 16 -15.15 -28.11 0.97
C ASP A 16 -14.33 -27.11 0.13
N SER A 17 -14.47 -25.82 0.40
CA SER A 17 -13.63 -24.78 -0.23
C SER A 17 -12.14 -24.91 0.10
N ARG A 18 -11.78 -25.44 1.28
CA ARG A 18 -10.38 -25.66 1.67
C ARG A 18 -9.80 -26.97 1.16
N GLU A 19 -10.62 -27.98 0.98
CA GLU A 19 -10.20 -29.35 0.61
C GLU A 19 -10.25 -29.58 -0.90
N THR A 20 -11.02 -28.77 -1.65
CA THR A 20 -11.11 -28.91 -3.11
C THR A 20 -9.83 -28.48 -3.81
N GLY A 21 -9.36 -29.30 -4.74
CA GLY A 21 -8.24 -28.97 -5.64
C GLY A 21 -8.65 -28.22 -6.91
N SER A 22 -9.96 -27.92 -7.08
CA SER A 22 -10.49 -27.23 -8.25
C SER A 22 -10.82 -25.77 -7.94
N ASP A 23 -10.19 -24.84 -8.64
CA ASP A 23 -10.43 -23.40 -8.45
C ASP A 23 -11.87 -23.00 -8.79
N ALA A 24 -12.50 -23.66 -9.79
CA ALA A 24 -13.90 -23.40 -10.14
C ALA A 24 -14.86 -23.79 -9.00
N MET A 25 -14.69 -24.99 -8.41
CA MET A 25 -15.50 -25.42 -7.27
C MET A 25 -15.23 -24.56 -6.04
N LYS A 26 -14.01 -24.11 -5.84
CA LYS A 26 -13.66 -23.20 -4.76
C LYS A 26 -14.42 -21.87 -4.89
N GLN A 27 -14.44 -21.28 -6.07
CA GLN A 27 -15.22 -20.07 -6.34
C GLN A 27 -16.72 -20.27 -6.12
N GLU A 28 -17.26 -21.40 -6.50
CA GLU A 28 -18.66 -21.74 -6.27
C GLU A 28 -18.98 -21.79 -4.76
N TYR A 29 -18.19 -22.50 -3.97
CA TYR A 29 -18.37 -22.56 -2.51
C TYR A 29 -18.19 -21.18 -1.86
N GLU A 30 -17.21 -20.38 -2.31
CA GLU A 30 -16.97 -19.03 -1.80
C GLU A 30 -18.13 -18.08 -2.12
N SER A 31 -18.88 -18.30 -3.23
CA SER A 31 -20.07 -17.49 -3.56
C SER A 31 -21.19 -17.59 -2.53
N PHE A 32 -21.26 -18.71 -1.79
CA PHE A 32 -22.23 -18.90 -0.70
C PHE A 32 -21.74 -18.33 0.64
N MET A 33 -20.50 -17.88 0.73
CA MET A 33 -19.91 -17.35 1.95
C MET A 33 -20.09 -15.82 2.02
N ARG A 34 -20.34 -15.30 3.22
CA ARG A 34 -20.39 -13.88 3.48
C ARG A 34 -19.25 -13.46 4.40
N ILE A 35 -18.62 -12.36 4.08
CA ILE A 35 -17.61 -11.74 4.93
C ILE A 35 -18.32 -10.85 5.94
N THR A 36 -18.22 -11.18 7.23
CA THR A 36 -18.82 -10.39 8.31
C THR A 36 -17.74 -9.97 9.31
N PRO A 37 -17.87 -8.76 9.90
CA PRO A 37 -16.96 -8.35 10.96
C PRO A 37 -17.03 -9.31 12.16
N CYS A 38 -15.90 -9.61 12.76
CA CYS A 38 -15.85 -10.38 14.00
C CYS A 38 -16.67 -9.69 15.10
N LYS A 39 -17.54 -10.44 15.80
CA LYS A 39 -18.41 -9.90 16.86
C LYS A 39 -17.62 -9.31 18.02
N THR A 40 -16.44 -9.87 18.34
CA THR A 40 -15.59 -9.43 19.45
C THR A 40 -14.83 -8.16 19.14
N CYS A 41 -14.06 -8.13 18.04
CA CYS A 41 -13.23 -6.99 17.67
C CYS A 41 -13.89 -6.04 16.66
N LYS A 42 -15.10 -6.33 16.17
CA LYS A 42 -15.86 -5.50 15.21
C LYS A 42 -15.06 -5.05 13.99
N GLY A 43 -14.15 -5.92 13.52
CA GLY A 43 -13.27 -5.62 12.39
C GLY A 43 -11.94 -4.97 12.76
N GLN A 44 -11.72 -4.60 14.02
CA GLN A 44 -10.51 -3.89 14.44
C GLN A 44 -9.24 -4.76 14.50
N ARG A 45 -9.38 -6.10 14.49
CA ARG A 45 -8.29 -7.09 14.44
C ARG A 45 -7.35 -7.10 15.67
N LEU A 46 -7.61 -6.28 16.67
CA LEU A 46 -6.79 -6.09 17.86
C LEU A 46 -7.59 -6.33 19.13
N LYS A 47 -6.89 -6.64 20.23
CA LYS A 47 -7.46 -6.71 21.56
C LYS A 47 -7.76 -5.31 22.09
N LYS A 48 -8.71 -5.22 23.03
CA LYS A 48 -9.11 -3.95 23.65
C LYS A 48 -7.94 -3.24 24.34
N GLU A 49 -7.05 -4.01 24.99
CA GLU A 49 -5.87 -3.47 25.64
C GLU A 49 -4.89 -2.82 24.66
N SER A 50 -4.72 -3.40 23.47
CA SER A 50 -3.88 -2.82 22.42
C SER A 50 -4.51 -1.55 21.81
N LEU A 51 -5.84 -1.49 21.75
CA LEU A 51 -6.57 -0.32 21.27
C LEU A 51 -6.63 0.82 22.31
N ALA A 52 -6.40 0.51 23.59
CA ALA A 52 -6.32 1.52 24.64
C ALA A 52 -5.04 2.35 24.59
N VAL A 53 -4.02 1.89 23.84
CA VAL A 53 -2.79 2.67 23.62
C VAL A 53 -3.05 3.73 22.56
N THR A 54 -2.86 4.99 22.91
CA THR A 54 -3.05 6.12 22.00
C THR A 54 -1.78 6.95 21.87
N VAL A 55 -1.58 7.53 20.69
CA VAL A 55 -0.54 8.52 20.39
C VAL A 55 -1.22 9.70 19.69
N ALA A 56 -1.05 10.91 20.24
CA ALA A 56 -1.78 12.09 19.78
C ALA A 56 -3.30 11.82 19.66
N ASP A 57 -3.89 11.25 20.72
CA ASP A 57 -5.31 10.95 20.90
C ASP A 57 -5.92 9.94 19.90
N LYS A 58 -5.08 9.25 19.13
CA LYS A 58 -5.54 8.20 18.19
C LYS A 58 -4.89 6.86 18.50
N ASN A 59 -5.70 5.80 18.44
CA ASN A 59 -5.19 4.43 18.49
C ASN A 59 -4.75 3.95 17.10
N ILE A 60 -4.04 2.82 17.06
CA ILE A 60 -3.48 2.29 15.82
C ILE A 60 -4.55 1.96 14.76
N TYR A 61 -5.73 1.51 15.16
CA TYR A 61 -6.81 1.22 14.22
C TYR A 61 -7.34 2.50 13.57
N GLU A 62 -7.54 3.56 14.35
CA GLU A 62 -7.98 4.86 13.84
C GLU A 62 -6.94 5.44 12.87
N VAL A 63 -5.65 5.37 13.24
CA VAL A 63 -4.55 5.84 12.39
C VAL A 63 -4.48 5.07 11.08
N THR A 64 -4.58 3.74 11.12
CA THR A 64 -4.49 2.91 9.89
C THR A 64 -5.71 3.02 8.98
N ASN A 65 -6.85 3.50 9.48
CA ASN A 65 -8.04 3.77 8.68
C ASN A 65 -8.10 5.18 8.09
N LEU A 66 -7.17 6.07 8.43
CA LEU A 66 -7.03 7.33 7.73
C LEU A 66 -6.62 7.09 6.26
N SER A 67 -7.10 7.93 5.35
CA SER A 67 -6.50 7.98 4.00
C SER A 67 -5.04 8.42 4.10
N ILE A 68 -4.21 8.03 3.16
CA ILE A 68 -2.78 8.40 3.11
C ILE A 68 -2.61 9.92 3.22
N GLU A 69 -3.45 10.69 2.54
CA GLU A 69 -3.48 12.15 2.64
C GLU A 69 -3.69 12.62 4.09
N LYS A 70 -4.76 12.12 4.74
CA LYS A 70 -5.08 12.46 6.14
C LYS A 70 -4.03 11.95 7.12
N LEU A 71 -3.45 10.79 6.84
CA LEU A 71 -2.37 10.23 7.64
C LEU A 71 -1.12 11.10 7.55
N LYS A 72 -0.78 11.59 6.37
CA LYS A 72 0.35 12.51 6.14
C LYS A 72 0.15 13.82 6.94
N ALA A 73 -1.05 14.41 6.86
CA ALA A 73 -1.40 15.60 7.65
C ALA A 73 -1.32 15.32 9.16
N PHE A 74 -1.92 14.22 9.63
CA PHE A 74 -1.86 13.82 11.05
C PHE A 74 -0.42 13.66 11.54
N LEU A 75 0.47 13.02 10.77
CA LEU A 75 1.88 12.85 11.12
C LEU A 75 2.66 14.17 11.13
N ALA A 76 2.27 15.16 10.30
CA ALA A 76 2.88 16.48 10.28
C ALA A 76 2.49 17.30 11.52
N ASP A 77 1.20 17.29 11.89
CA ASP A 77 0.63 18.12 12.95
C ASP A 77 0.72 17.48 14.35
N MET A 78 1.25 16.26 14.44
CA MET A 78 1.31 15.48 15.68
C MET A 78 2.11 16.20 16.77
N GLN A 79 1.44 16.55 17.87
CA GLN A 79 2.07 17.12 19.06
C GLN A 79 2.56 15.99 19.97
N LEU A 80 3.86 15.94 20.20
CA LEU A 80 4.51 14.94 21.06
C LEU A 80 5.27 15.63 22.18
N SER A 81 5.28 15.02 23.36
CA SER A 81 6.15 15.46 24.46
C SER A 81 7.64 15.31 24.08
N GLU A 82 8.52 16.03 24.76
CA GLU A 82 9.98 15.95 24.50
C GLU A 82 10.50 14.52 24.58
N GLN A 83 10.03 13.75 25.56
CA GLN A 83 10.41 12.35 25.73
C GLN A 83 9.91 11.47 24.56
N GLN A 84 8.65 11.68 24.12
CA GLN A 84 8.09 10.97 22.96
C GLN A 84 8.81 11.33 21.67
N GLN A 85 9.20 12.60 21.49
CA GLN A 85 9.99 13.05 20.34
C GLN A 85 11.36 12.38 20.31
N LEU A 86 12.04 12.29 21.47
CA LEU A 86 13.35 11.63 21.54
C LEU A 86 13.27 10.16 21.13
N ILE A 87 12.27 9.43 21.65
CA ILE A 87 12.07 8.01 21.34
C ILE A 87 11.60 7.82 19.90
N GLY A 88 10.63 8.65 19.45
CA GLY A 88 9.93 8.47 18.19
C GLY A 88 10.62 9.07 16.96
N ARG A 89 11.64 9.92 17.13
CA ARG A 89 12.24 10.72 16.06
C ARG A 89 12.62 9.91 14.82
N GLN A 90 13.37 8.83 15.01
CA GLN A 90 13.84 8.00 13.91
C GLN A 90 12.67 7.21 13.27
N ILE A 91 11.79 6.67 14.09
CA ILE A 91 10.61 5.92 13.64
C ILE A 91 9.68 6.81 12.82
N LEU A 92 9.38 8.01 13.30
CA LEU A 92 8.52 8.97 12.60
C LEU A 92 9.14 9.46 11.28
N LYS A 93 10.47 9.62 11.25
CA LYS A 93 11.18 9.95 10.01
C LYS A 93 10.93 8.88 8.94
N GLU A 94 11.10 7.61 9.30
CA GLU A 94 10.87 6.48 8.40
C GLU A 94 9.40 6.36 7.96
N ILE A 95 8.46 6.48 8.90
CA ILE A 95 7.02 6.42 8.61
C ILE A 95 6.63 7.55 7.66
N ARG A 96 7.06 8.79 7.93
CA ARG A 96 6.77 9.95 7.07
C ARG A 96 7.32 9.76 5.66
N ALA A 97 8.54 9.25 5.52
CA ALA A 97 9.13 8.97 4.22
C ALA A 97 8.29 7.95 3.44
N ARG A 98 7.93 6.81 4.06
CA ARG A 98 7.13 5.75 3.41
C ARG A 98 5.72 6.21 3.06
N VAL A 99 5.07 6.96 3.94
CA VAL A 99 3.74 7.55 3.67
C VAL A 99 3.82 8.57 2.53
N SER A 100 4.90 9.37 2.47
CA SER A 100 5.11 10.30 1.36
C SER A 100 5.25 9.55 0.03
N PHE A 101 6.00 8.44 -0.02
CA PHE A 101 6.11 7.65 -1.25
C PHE A 101 4.76 7.10 -1.75
N LEU A 102 3.88 6.66 -0.83
CA LEU A 102 2.53 6.23 -1.21
C LEU A 102 1.71 7.38 -1.81
N SER A 103 1.87 8.59 -1.29
CA SER A 103 1.25 9.79 -1.85
C SER A 103 1.85 10.15 -3.22
N ASP A 104 3.18 10.05 -3.36
CA ASP A 104 3.89 10.39 -4.61
C ASP A 104 3.53 9.46 -5.78
N VAL A 105 3.11 8.22 -5.51
CA VAL A 105 2.59 7.29 -6.53
C VAL A 105 1.07 7.36 -6.72
N GLY A 106 0.41 8.43 -6.23
CA GLY A 106 -1.03 8.67 -6.45
C GLY A 106 -1.96 7.79 -5.63
N LEU A 107 -1.54 7.31 -4.46
CA LEU A 107 -2.36 6.46 -3.58
C LEU A 107 -2.94 7.24 -2.38
N ASP A 108 -3.14 8.53 -2.50
CA ASP A 108 -3.60 9.44 -1.44
C ASP A 108 -4.94 9.02 -0.81
N TYR A 109 -5.81 8.42 -1.61
CA TYR A 109 -7.15 7.98 -1.22
C TYR A 109 -7.18 6.65 -0.48
N LEU A 110 -6.13 5.83 -0.55
CA LEU A 110 -6.07 4.55 0.13
C LEU A 110 -5.88 4.72 1.64
N SER A 111 -6.26 3.68 2.38
CA SER A 111 -5.94 3.55 3.81
C SER A 111 -5.08 2.31 4.06
N LEU A 112 -4.21 2.35 5.08
CA LEU A 112 -3.38 1.21 5.46
C LEU A 112 -4.22 0.01 5.96
N GLY A 113 -5.43 0.27 6.44
CA GLY A 113 -6.37 -0.76 6.91
C GLY A 113 -7.07 -1.53 5.79
N ARG A 114 -6.96 -1.10 4.53
CA ARG A 114 -7.62 -1.73 3.39
C ARG A 114 -7.06 -3.13 3.14
N ALA A 115 -7.95 -4.09 2.92
CA ALA A 115 -7.55 -5.47 2.63
C ALA A 115 -6.89 -5.57 1.24
N THR A 116 -5.75 -6.26 1.16
CA THR A 116 -4.97 -6.38 -0.09
C THR A 116 -5.74 -7.04 -1.23
N GLY A 117 -6.64 -7.99 -0.93
CA GLY A 117 -7.49 -8.63 -1.93
C GLY A 117 -8.54 -7.71 -2.58
N THR A 118 -8.71 -6.47 -2.07
CA THR A 118 -9.61 -5.47 -2.66
C THR A 118 -8.89 -4.43 -3.52
N LEU A 119 -7.57 -4.55 -3.64
CA LEU A 119 -6.76 -3.66 -4.46
C LEU A 119 -6.91 -4.01 -5.94
N SER A 120 -6.99 -3.01 -6.79
CA SER A 120 -6.85 -3.19 -8.23
C SER A 120 -5.40 -3.59 -8.60
N GLY A 121 -5.19 -4.12 -9.79
CA GLY A 121 -3.86 -4.46 -10.28
C GLY A 121 -2.91 -3.26 -10.25
N GLY A 122 -3.36 -2.10 -10.73
CA GLY A 122 -2.57 -0.87 -10.71
C GLY A 122 -2.27 -0.35 -9.30
N GLU A 123 -3.22 -0.46 -8.35
CA GLU A 123 -2.96 -0.10 -6.93
C GLU A 123 -1.89 -0.99 -6.32
N ALA A 124 -1.99 -2.31 -6.55
CA ALA A 124 -1.00 -3.27 -6.03
C ALA A 124 0.40 -3.02 -6.62
N GLN A 125 0.48 -2.71 -7.91
CA GLN A 125 1.74 -2.38 -8.59
C GLN A 125 2.36 -1.11 -8.01
N ARG A 126 1.58 -0.05 -7.82
CA ARG A 126 2.07 1.21 -7.21
C ARG A 126 2.52 1.04 -5.76
N ILE A 127 1.85 0.20 -4.97
CA ILE A 127 2.31 -0.13 -3.61
C ILE A 127 3.67 -0.84 -3.66
N ARG A 128 3.87 -1.77 -4.60
CA ARG A 128 5.18 -2.41 -4.79
C ARG A 128 6.25 -1.41 -5.16
N LEU A 129 5.94 -0.51 -6.10
CA LEU A 129 6.85 0.57 -6.51
C LEU A 129 7.22 1.47 -5.33
N ALA A 130 6.24 1.95 -4.55
CA ALA A 130 6.48 2.75 -3.35
C ALA A 130 7.35 2.01 -2.33
N THR A 131 7.17 0.70 -2.18
CA THR A 131 8.01 -0.14 -1.30
C THR A 131 9.46 -0.22 -1.80
N GLN A 132 9.66 -0.36 -3.11
CA GLN A 132 10.98 -0.41 -3.74
C GLN A 132 11.71 0.92 -3.57
N ILE A 133 11.05 2.04 -3.88
CA ILE A 133 11.58 3.40 -3.69
C ILE A 133 11.92 3.63 -2.22
N GLY A 134 11.02 3.23 -1.32
CA GLY A 134 11.18 3.38 0.12
C GLY A 134 12.28 2.50 0.75
N SER A 135 12.83 1.54 0.01
CA SER A 135 13.94 0.69 0.49
C SER A 135 15.26 1.45 0.62
N GLY A 136 15.42 2.56 -0.11
CA GLY A 136 16.66 3.35 -0.13
C GLY A 136 17.87 2.60 -0.66
N LEU A 137 17.67 1.52 -1.41
CA LEU A 137 18.76 0.76 -2.03
C LEU A 137 19.45 1.60 -3.10
N VAL A 138 20.76 1.49 -3.17
CA VAL A 138 21.64 2.20 -4.11
C VAL A 138 22.40 1.17 -4.96
N GLY A 139 22.61 1.49 -6.24
CA GLY A 139 23.34 0.60 -7.16
C GLY A 139 22.51 -0.63 -7.60
N VAL A 140 21.20 -0.53 -7.59
CA VAL A 140 20.26 -1.60 -7.98
C VAL A 140 19.65 -1.27 -9.34
N ALA A 141 19.32 -2.29 -10.12
CA ALA A 141 18.53 -2.17 -11.34
C ALA A 141 17.04 -2.43 -11.03
N TYR A 142 16.19 -1.47 -11.32
CA TYR A 142 14.73 -1.58 -11.22
C TYR A 142 14.14 -1.78 -12.62
N ILE A 143 13.31 -2.79 -12.76
CA ILE A 143 12.58 -3.08 -14.01
C ILE A 143 11.10 -2.85 -13.72
N LEU A 144 10.50 -1.91 -14.43
CA LEU A 144 9.12 -1.47 -14.25
C LEU A 144 8.36 -1.66 -15.55
N ASP A 145 7.21 -2.31 -15.47
CA ASP A 145 6.33 -2.58 -16.59
C ASP A 145 5.07 -1.74 -16.43
N GLU A 146 4.86 -0.80 -17.35
CA GLU A 146 3.74 0.15 -17.39
C GLU A 146 3.39 0.78 -16.03
N PRO A 147 4.33 1.41 -15.31
CA PRO A 147 4.06 1.94 -13.97
C PRO A 147 3.05 3.09 -13.97
N SER A 148 2.82 3.76 -15.10
CA SER A 148 1.83 4.83 -15.27
C SER A 148 0.40 4.33 -15.49
N ILE A 149 0.19 3.02 -15.68
CA ILE A 149 -1.11 2.47 -16.05
C ILE A 149 -2.22 2.89 -15.08
N GLY A 150 -3.29 3.47 -15.62
CA GLY A 150 -4.44 3.92 -14.84
C GLY A 150 -4.19 5.15 -13.96
N LEU A 151 -3.10 5.87 -14.16
CA LEU A 151 -2.86 7.17 -13.55
C LEU A 151 -3.53 8.29 -14.35
N HIS A 152 -3.97 9.32 -13.63
CA HIS A 152 -4.31 10.59 -14.25
C HIS A 152 -3.02 11.37 -14.56
N GLN A 153 -3.02 12.20 -15.60
CA GLN A 153 -1.85 12.99 -16.02
C GLN A 153 -1.11 13.67 -14.86
N ARG A 154 -1.85 14.30 -13.96
CA ARG A 154 -1.28 14.96 -12.76
C ARG A 154 -0.51 14.03 -11.83
N ASP A 155 -0.93 12.78 -11.74
CA ASP A 155 -0.28 11.80 -10.85
C ASP A 155 0.91 11.15 -11.57
N ASN A 156 0.93 11.17 -12.90
CA ASN A 156 2.05 10.75 -13.72
C ASN A 156 3.29 11.63 -13.48
N ASP A 157 3.13 12.95 -13.39
CA ASP A 157 4.22 13.88 -13.05
C ASP A 157 4.87 13.56 -11.71
N ARG A 158 4.08 13.18 -10.73
CA ARG A 158 4.57 12.78 -9.39
C ARG A 158 5.34 11.47 -9.44
N LEU A 159 4.81 10.50 -10.20
CA LEU A 159 5.48 9.22 -10.43
C LEU A 159 6.84 9.44 -11.10
N LEU A 160 6.88 10.21 -12.18
CA LEU A 160 8.12 10.57 -12.88
C LEU A 160 9.12 11.22 -11.93
N GLY A 161 8.69 12.20 -11.13
CA GLY A 161 9.53 12.83 -10.11
C GLY A 161 10.11 11.83 -9.11
N SER A 162 9.36 10.79 -8.75
CA SER A 162 9.83 9.73 -7.85
C SER A 162 10.82 8.79 -8.51
N LEU A 163 10.60 8.45 -9.79
CA LEU A 163 11.53 7.64 -10.59
C LEU A 163 12.86 8.37 -10.82
N MET A 164 12.81 9.66 -11.13
CA MET A 164 14.00 10.50 -11.25
C MET A 164 14.83 10.52 -9.96
N LYS A 165 14.20 10.71 -8.81
CA LYS A 165 14.88 10.64 -7.51
C LYS A 165 15.55 9.28 -7.30
N LEU A 166 14.89 8.18 -7.70
CA LEU A 166 15.46 6.84 -7.59
C LEU A 166 16.71 6.67 -8.47
N ARG A 167 16.70 7.20 -9.70
CA ARG A 167 17.85 7.28 -10.61
C ARG A 167 18.98 8.10 -9.98
N ASP A 168 18.68 9.27 -9.48
CA ASP A 168 19.66 10.20 -8.91
C ASP A 168 20.37 9.65 -7.66
N LEU A 169 19.78 8.66 -7.00
CA LEU A 169 20.43 7.88 -5.94
C LEU A 169 21.51 6.89 -6.47
N GLY A 170 21.74 6.83 -7.79
CA GLY A 170 22.72 5.94 -8.40
C GLY A 170 22.16 4.56 -8.79
N ASN A 171 20.85 4.48 -9.03
CA ASN A 171 20.20 3.27 -9.51
C ASN A 171 20.03 3.30 -11.03
N SER A 172 19.87 2.13 -11.64
CA SER A 172 19.49 1.98 -13.04
C SER A 172 17.99 1.66 -13.11
N LEU A 173 17.25 2.40 -13.95
CA LEU A 173 15.84 2.14 -14.19
C LEU A 173 15.63 1.71 -15.64
N ILE A 174 14.94 0.59 -15.81
CA ILE A 174 14.44 0.11 -17.10
C ILE A 174 12.92 0.18 -17.00
N VAL A 175 12.31 1.02 -17.82
CA VAL A 175 10.85 1.25 -17.79
C VAL A 175 10.29 0.90 -19.15
N VAL A 176 9.32 -0.02 -19.18
CA VAL A 176 8.52 -0.30 -20.36
C VAL A 176 7.30 0.61 -20.28
N GLU A 177 7.15 1.51 -21.24
CA GLU A 177 6.09 2.52 -21.23
C GLU A 177 5.64 2.91 -22.62
N HIS A 178 4.42 3.42 -22.70
CA HIS A 178 3.82 3.99 -23.92
C HIS A 178 3.48 5.48 -23.75
N ASP A 179 3.70 6.05 -22.57
CA ASP A 179 3.43 7.43 -22.23
C ASP A 179 4.54 8.36 -22.77
N GLU A 180 4.15 9.40 -23.50
CA GLU A 180 5.08 10.32 -24.14
C GLU A 180 5.92 11.10 -23.13
N ASP A 181 5.35 11.51 -21.99
CA ASP A 181 6.05 12.31 -20.97
C ASP A 181 7.13 11.45 -20.30
N THR A 182 6.85 10.18 -20.05
CA THR A 182 7.82 9.21 -19.53
C THR A 182 8.95 8.97 -20.51
N MET A 183 8.66 8.80 -21.81
CA MET A 183 9.68 8.64 -22.84
C MET A 183 10.57 9.87 -22.95
N ARG A 184 10.01 11.08 -22.90
CA ARG A 184 10.76 12.34 -22.96
C ARG A 184 11.67 12.56 -21.73
N ALA A 185 11.32 11.97 -20.60
CA ALA A 185 12.06 12.07 -19.36
C ALA A 185 13.22 11.06 -19.26
N ALA A 186 13.29 10.08 -20.18
CA ALA A 186 14.31 9.05 -20.19
C ALA A 186 15.66 9.57 -20.69
N ASP A 187 16.75 9.07 -20.12
CA ASP A 187 18.13 9.36 -20.58
C ASP A 187 18.45 8.61 -21.90
N CYS A 188 17.79 7.46 -22.12
CA CYS A 188 17.95 6.64 -23.33
C CYS A 188 16.62 5.94 -23.65
N ILE A 189 16.24 5.93 -24.91
CA ILE A 189 15.06 5.23 -25.41
C ILE A 189 15.53 4.06 -26.27
N VAL A 190 14.98 2.88 -26.00
CA VAL A 190 15.20 1.66 -26.80
C VAL A 190 13.87 1.28 -27.44
N ASP A 191 13.81 1.41 -28.75
CA ASP A 191 12.67 0.95 -29.54
C ASP A 191 12.89 -0.49 -29.99
N ILE A 192 11.95 -1.38 -29.68
CA ILE A 192 11.97 -2.79 -30.06
C ILE A 192 10.91 -2.97 -31.17
N GLY A 193 11.13 -2.30 -32.27
CA GLY A 193 10.29 -2.37 -33.44
C GLY A 193 10.95 -3.15 -34.60
N PRO A 194 10.18 -3.51 -35.64
CA PRO A 194 10.75 -4.07 -36.88
C PRO A 194 11.59 -3.04 -37.62
#